data_b07c32fd9cb4ae15521da2de84747d82
#
_entry.id   b07c32fd9cb4ae15521da2de84747d82
#
_cell.length_a   1.000
_cell.length_b   1.000
_cell.length_c   1.000
_cell.angle_alpha   90.00
_cell.angle_beta   90.00
_cell.angle_gamma   90.00
#
_symmetry.space_group_name_H-M   'P 1'
#
loop_
_entity.id
_entity.type
_entity.pdbx_description
1 polymer ?
#
loop_
_entity_poly.entity_id
_entity_poly.type
_entity_poly.pdbx_seq_one_letter_code
_entity_poly.pdbx_strand_id
1 'polypeptide(L)'
;MSNPLNIEFPESLPVSARREEIMAAMAAHQVIIVCGETGSGKTTQLPKIALAMGRGLCNYPKTLTDGRPAPRGKLIGHTQPRRIAASSVAKRIAEELNTTPGEVVGFKVRFQDRLGRDASVKLMTDGILLAETQTDPLLKAYDTIIIDEAHERSLNIDFLLGYLKQILPRRPDLKVVVTSATIDAQRFADHFASAKGPAPIIMVSGRMFPVEQRYRPFEEARDYDLNHAIADAVDELWRDVHNSGDILVFLPGEREIREAADHLRGHLSHQPVFRGAEVLPLFARLSQAEQDRIFDGHNGRRIVLATNVAETSLTVPGIRYVIDAGTARMKRYSFRSKVEQL
;
A
#
# COMPACT_ATOMS: atom_id res chain seq x y z
N MET A 1 -7.09 -18.21 -27.46
CA MET A 1 -8.01 -17.13 -27.01
C MET A 1 -7.82 -17.01 -25.51
N SER A 2 -7.27 -15.92 -25.01
CA SER A 2 -7.12 -15.70 -23.57
C SER A 2 -8.52 -15.55 -22.98
N ASN A 3 -8.81 -16.32 -21.93
CA ASN A 3 -10.05 -16.18 -21.17
C ASN A 3 -10.15 -14.72 -20.71
N PRO A 4 -11.30 -14.04 -20.90
CA PRO A 4 -11.45 -12.67 -20.41
C PRO A 4 -11.23 -12.68 -18.89
N LEU A 5 -10.44 -11.71 -18.39
CA LEU A 5 -10.22 -11.54 -16.97
C LEU A 5 -11.57 -11.34 -16.26
N ASN A 6 -11.89 -12.19 -15.31
CA ASN A 6 -13.02 -11.96 -14.42
C ASN A 6 -12.61 -10.95 -13.35
N ILE A 7 -13.08 -9.70 -13.47
CA ILE A 7 -12.75 -8.62 -12.55
C ILE A 7 -13.94 -8.39 -11.62
N GLU A 8 -13.82 -8.88 -10.39
CA GLU A 8 -14.81 -8.69 -9.35
C GLU A 8 -14.42 -7.52 -8.43
N PHE A 9 -15.40 -6.77 -7.96
CA PHE A 9 -15.23 -5.65 -7.04
C PHE A 9 -16.01 -5.96 -5.76
N PRO A 10 -15.31 -6.23 -4.63
CA PRO A 10 -15.99 -6.52 -3.37
C PRO A 10 -16.87 -5.34 -2.93
N GLU A 11 -18.18 -5.59 -2.76
CA GLU A 11 -19.15 -4.56 -2.34
C GLU A 11 -18.87 -4.02 -0.94
N SER A 12 -18.17 -4.80 -0.11
CA SER A 12 -17.76 -4.38 1.23
C SER A 12 -16.73 -3.25 1.24
N LEU A 13 -16.05 -3.01 0.12
CA LEU A 13 -15.03 -1.96 0.04
C LEU A 13 -15.66 -0.62 -0.34
N PRO A 14 -15.43 0.46 0.42
CA PRO A 14 -15.97 1.79 0.12
C PRO A 14 -15.68 2.29 -1.30
N VAL A 15 -14.50 1.98 -1.85
CA VAL A 15 -14.13 2.38 -3.20
C VAL A 15 -14.99 1.70 -4.27
N SER A 16 -15.50 0.50 -4.02
CA SER A 16 -16.35 -0.23 -4.95
C SER A 16 -17.69 0.49 -5.18
N ALA A 17 -18.24 1.10 -4.14
CA ALA A 17 -19.45 1.92 -4.26
C ALA A 17 -19.26 3.18 -5.11
N ARG A 18 -18.03 3.67 -5.24
CA ARG A 18 -17.69 4.85 -6.06
C ARG A 18 -17.09 4.49 -7.42
N ARG A 19 -17.08 3.19 -7.78
CA ARG A 19 -16.44 2.69 -9.00
C ARG A 19 -16.92 3.40 -10.26
N GLU A 20 -18.21 3.52 -10.47
CA GLU A 20 -18.78 4.15 -11.66
C GLU A 20 -18.39 5.63 -11.79
N GLU A 21 -18.36 6.33 -10.65
CA GLU A 21 -17.91 7.73 -10.61
C GLU A 21 -16.42 7.85 -10.94
N ILE A 22 -15.59 6.95 -10.40
CA ILE A 22 -14.15 6.91 -10.72
C ILE A 22 -13.95 6.65 -12.22
N MET A 23 -14.66 5.67 -12.79
CA MET A 23 -14.59 5.34 -14.21
C MET A 23 -15.03 6.53 -15.08
N ALA A 24 -16.13 7.18 -14.74
CA ALA A 24 -16.62 8.36 -15.45
C ALA A 24 -15.61 9.53 -15.39
N ALA A 25 -15.05 9.79 -14.23
CA ALA A 25 -14.04 10.83 -14.04
C ALA A 25 -12.74 10.50 -14.82
N MET A 26 -12.26 9.26 -14.77
CA MET A 26 -11.11 8.83 -15.57
C MET A 26 -11.36 8.92 -17.08
N ALA A 27 -12.57 8.67 -17.53
CA ALA A 27 -12.91 8.85 -18.95
C ALA A 27 -12.86 10.34 -19.36
N ALA A 28 -13.46 11.23 -18.56
CA ALA A 28 -13.61 12.65 -18.85
C ALA A 28 -12.33 13.49 -18.64
N HIS A 29 -11.47 13.07 -17.71
CA HIS A 29 -10.29 13.82 -17.28
C HIS A 29 -9.01 13.03 -17.45
N GLN A 30 -7.91 13.74 -17.68
CA GLN A 30 -6.58 13.14 -17.79
C GLN A 30 -6.01 12.81 -16.40
N VAL A 31 -6.32 13.63 -15.40
CA VAL A 31 -5.91 13.44 -14.01
C VAL A 31 -7.15 13.44 -13.11
N ILE A 32 -7.18 12.52 -12.15
CA ILE A 32 -8.16 12.49 -11.07
C ILE A 32 -7.46 12.31 -9.73
N ILE A 33 -8.08 12.82 -8.67
CA ILE A 33 -7.62 12.65 -7.30
C ILE A 33 -8.64 11.77 -6.57
N VAL A 34 -8.18 10.66 -5.99
CA VAL A 34 -9.03 9.74 -5.22
C VAL A 34 -8.60 9.77 -3.76
N CYS A 35 -9.43 10.34 -2.91
CA CYS A 35 -9.14 10.53 -1.51
C CYS A 35 -10.00 9.64 -0.63
N GLY A 36 -9.45 9.24 0.50
CA GLY A 36 -10.18 8.43 1.48
C GLY A 36 -9.27 7.81 2.51
N GLU A 37 -9.86 7.32 3.59
CA GLU A 37 -9.13 6.67 4.68
C GLU A 37 -8.42 5.39 4.21
N THR A 38 -7.39 4.98 4.97
CA THR A 38 -6.73 3.69 4.80
C THR A 38 -7.76 2.55 4.99
N GLY A 39 -7.62 1.48 4.21
CA GLY A 39 -8.59 0.37 4.24
C GLY A 39 -9.83 0.56 3.34
N SER A 40 -10.02 1.73 2.71
CA SER A 40 -11.13 1.94 1.77
C SER A 40 -11.02 1.16 0.45
N GLY A 41 -9.92 0.44 0.22
CA GLY A 41 -9.71 -0.42 -0.95
C GLY A 41 -9.08 0.29 -2.16
N LYS A 42 -8.71 1.57 -2.07
CA LYS A 42 -8.14 2.34 -3.20
C LYS A 42 -6.97 1.61 -3.87
N THR A 43 -5.99 1.23 -3.08
CA THR A 43 -4.73 0.62 -3.53
C THR A 43 -4.95 -0.66 -4.34
N THR A 44 -5.87 -1.52 -3.96
CA THR A 44 -6.12 -2.79 -4.67
C THR A 44 -7.13 -2.65 -5.80
N GLN A 45 -8.12 -1.77 -5.67
CA GLN A 45 -9.21 -1.70 -6.63
C GLN A 45 -8.95 -0.73 -7.80
N LEU A 46 -8.19 0.35 -7.62
CA LEU A 46 -7.91 1.31 -8.70
C LEU A 46 -7.22 0.68 -9.92
N PRO A 47 -6.21 -0.21 -9.78
CA PRO A 47 -5.64 -0.92 -10.91
C PRO A 47 -6.66 -1.82 -11.62
N LYS A 48 -7.57 -2.46 -10.88
CA LYS A 48 -8.64 -3.30 -11.42
C LYS A 48 -9.68 -2.45 -12.17
N ILE A 49 -10.01 -1.27 -11.65
CA ILE A 49 -10.89 -0.30 -12.34
C ILE A 49 -10.26 0.11 -13.67
N ALA A 50 -8.97 0.43 -13.70
CA ALA A 50 -8.27 0.77 -14.93
C ALA A 50 -8.28 -0.40 -15.94
N LEU A 51 -8.07 -1.65 -15.48
CA LEU A 51 -8.19 -2.85 -16.33
C LEU A 51 -9.60 -2.99 -16.90
N ALA A 52 -10.65 -2.81 -16.09
CA ALA A 52 -12.03 -2.89 -16.52
C ALA A 52 -12.40 -1.79 -17.53
N MET A 53 -11.70 -0.66 -17.53
CA MET A 53 -11.83 0.41 -18.51
C MET A 53 -11.08 0.12 -19.83
N GLY A 54 -10.54 -1.06 -20.03
CA GLY A 54 -9.78 -1.42 -21.23
C GLY A 54 -8.34 -0.91 -21.25
N ARG A 55 -7.76 -0.54 -20.11
CA ARG A 55 -6.36 -0.13 -19.97
C ARG A 55 -5.47 -1.32 -19.59
N GLY A 56 -4.18 -1.19 -19.80
CA GLY A 56 -3.22 -2.26 -19.55
C GLY A 56 -3.05 -3.24 -20.70
N LEU A 57 -1.90 -3.88 -20.75
CA LEU A 57 -1.42 -4.68 -21.89
C LEU A 57 -2.41 -5.74 -22.38
N CYS A 58 -3.11 -6.43 -21.47
CA CYS A 58 -4.07 -7.48 -21.82
C CYS A 58 -5.26 -7.00 -22.67
N ASN A 59 -5.55 -5.71 -22.66
CA ASN A 59 -6.63 -5.08 -23.41
C ASN A 59 -6.19 -4.56 -24.80
N TYR A 60 -4.90 -4.62 -25.11
CA TYR A 60 -4.40 -4.24 -26.42
C TYR A 60 -4.43 -5.43 -27.40
N PRO A 61 -4.80 -5.20 -28.66
CA PRO A 61 -4.80 -6.25 -29.68
C PRO A 61 -3.38 -6.77 -29.90
N LYS A 62 -3.22 -8.09 -30.04
CA LYS A 62 -1.94 -8.72 -30.43
C LYS A 62 -1.68 -8.64 -31.93
N THR A 63 -2.75 -8.51 -32.70
CA THR A 63 -2.72 -8.48 -34.18
C THR A 63 -3.61 -7.35 -34.67
N LEU A 64 -3.14 -6.62 -35.64
CA LEU A 64 -3.94 -5.60 -36.35
C LEU A 64 -5.00 -6.23 -37.26
N THR A 65 -5.96 -5.44 -37.68
CA THR A 65 -7.05 -5.88 -38.59
C THR A 65 -6.55 -6.40 -39.94
N ASP A 66 -5.37 -5.99 -40.38
CA ASP A 66 -4.68 -6.44 -41.59
C ASP A 66 -3.80 -7.69 -41.41
N GLY A 67 -3.83 -8.32 -40.19
CA GLY A 67 -3.09 -9.54 -39.86
C GLY A 67 -1.64 -9.31 -39.41
N ARG A 68 -1.13 -8.07 -39.43
CA ARG A 68 0.21 -7.74 -38.95
C ARG A 68 0.25 -7.73 -37.43
N PRO A 69 1.42 -8.04 -36.81
CA PRO A 69 1.59 -7.87 -35.37
C PRO A 69 1.27 -6.44 -34.93
N ALA A 70 0.41 -6.29 -33.92
CA ALA A 70 0.13 -4.98 -33.35
C ALA A 70 1.36 -4.46 -32.55
N PRO A 71 1.52 -3.13 -32.46
CA PRO A 71 2.48 -2.55 -31.53
C PRO A 71 2.22 -3.07 -30.09
N ARG A 72 3.30 -3.22 -29.32
CA ARG A 72 3.15 -3.65 -27.93
C ARG A 72 2.23 -2.66 -27.18
N GLY A 73 1.23 -3.19 -26.52
CA GLY A 73 0.34 -2.41 -25.65
C GLY A 73 1.09 -1.82 -24.44
N LYS A 74 0.38 -1.04 -23.67
CA LYS A 74 0.94 -0.26 -22.57
C LYS A 74 0.53 -0.86 -21.21
N LEU A 75 1.25 -0.46 -20.16
CA LEU A 75 1.08 -0.93 -18.81
C LEU A 75 0.24 0.07 -17.99
N ILE A 76 -0.36 -0.45 -16.92
CA ILE A 76 -0.80 0.34 -15.78
C ILE A 76 0.35 0.33 -14.77
N GLY A 77 0.97 1.48 -14.54
CA GLY A 77 1.98 1.67 -13.50
C GLY A 77 1.33 2.09 -12.19
N HIS A 78 1.74 1.47 -11.09
CA HIS A 78 1.22 1.79 -9.77
C HIS A 78 2.37 1.92 -8.78
N THR A 79 2.60 3.14 -8.28
CA THR A 79 3.68 3.37 -7.33
C THR A 79 3.24 3.12 -5.91
N GLN A 80 4.20 2.69 -5.10
CA GLN A 80 4.07 2.50 -3.66
C GLN A 80 5.27 3.12 -2.96
N PRO A 81 5.10 3.78 -1.82
CA PRO A 81 6.23 4.40 -1.12
C PRO A 81 7.24 3.38 -0.58
N ARG A 82 6.82 2.13 -0.38
CA ARG A 82 7.64 1.08 0.24
C ARG A 82 7.69 -0.18 -0.59
N ARG A 83 8.87 -0.84 -0.61
CA ARG A 83 9.09 -2.09 -1.37
C ARG A 83 8.14 -3.22 -0.97
N ILE A 84 7.94 -3.39 0.35
CA ILE A 84 7.04 -4.42 0.89
C ILE A 84 5.61 -4.20 0.39
N ALA A 85 5.13 -2.95 0.41
CA ALA A 85 3.81 -2.62 -0.09
C ALA A 85 3.67 -2.98 -1.58
N ALA A 86 4.64 -2.62 -2.42
CA ALA A 86 4.58 -2.95 -3.84
C ALA A 86 4.47 -4.46 -4.10
N SER A 87 5.24 -5.29 -3.38
CA SER A 87 5.19 -6.74 -3.56
C SER A 87 3.91 -7.38 -3.01
N SER A 88 3.46 -6.98 -1.82
CA SER A 88 2.26 -7.55 -1.20
C SER A 88 0.97 -7.11 -1.89
N VAL A 89 0.88 -5.85 -2.29
CA VAL A 89 -0.26 -5.35 -3.08
C VAL A 89 -0.34 -6.05 -4.44
N ALA A 90 0.81 -6.28 -5.11
CA ALA A 90 0.82 -7.02 -6.37
C ALA A 90 0.29 -8.45 -6.21
N LYS A 91 0.73 -9.16 -5.16
CA LYS A 91 0.22 -10.51 -4.83
C LYS A 91 -1.27 -10.46 -4.58
N ARG A 92 -1.74 -9.52 -3.74
CA ARG A 92 -3.16 -9.38 -3.40
C ARG A 92 -4.03 -9.12 -4.62
N ILE A 93 -3.62 -8.22 -5.53
CA ILE A 93 -4.38 -7.94 -6.75
C ILE A 93 -4.38 -9.18 -7.67
N ALA A 94 -3.25 -9.91 -7.78
CA ALA A 94 -3.19 -11.14 -8.56
C ALA A 94 -4.15 -12.22 -8.02
N GLU A 95 -4.21 -12.39 -6.70
CA GLU A 95 -5.16 -13.29 -6.02
C GLU A 95 -6.61 -12.89 -6.31
N GLU A 96 -6.96 -11.60 -6.21
CA GLU A 96 -8.31 -11.11 -6.51
C GLU A 96 -8.70 -11.26 -7.98
N LEU A 97 -7.73 -11.31 -8.89
CA LEU A 97 -7.94 -11.58 -10.32
C LEU A 97 -7.85 -13.08 -10.66
N ASN A 98 -7.62 -13.94 -9.68
CA ASN A 98 -7.40 -15.39 -9.87
C ASN A 98 -6.28 -15.68 -10.90
N THR A 99 -5.16 -14.92 -10.82
CA THR A 99 -4.00 -15.08 -11.70
C THR A 99 -2.74 -15.34 -10.89
N THR A 100 -1.74 -15.97 -11.53
CA THR A 100 -0.45 -16.18 -10.90
C THR A 100 0.31 -14.86 -10.75
N PRO A 101 0.93 -14.57 -9.56
CA PRO A 101 1.75 -13.38 -9.40
C PRO A 101 2.85 -13.27 -10.46
N GLY A 102 2.90 -12.15 -11.17
CA GLY A 102 3.79 -11.90 -12.30
C GLY A 102 3.14 -12.08 -13.67
N GLU A 103 2.02 -12.77 -13.78
CA GLU A 103 1.33 -13.04 -15.05
C GLU A 103 0.57 -11.79 -15.57
N VAL A 104 -0.47 -11.37 -14.88
CA VAL A 104 -1.24 -10.15 -15.20
C VAL A 104 -0.76 -8.98 -14.35
N VAL A 105 -0.46 -9.25 -13.09
CA VAL A 105 0.01 -8.27 -12.10
C VAL A 105 1.36 -8.70 -11.59
N GLY A 106 2.35 -7.85 -11.77
CA GLY A 106 3.69 -8.07 -11.27
C GLY A 106 4.23 -6.84 -10.55
N PHE A 107 5.43 -6.95 -10.02
CA PHE A 107 6.08 -5.83 -9.36
C PHE A 107 7.57 -5.73 -9.72
N LYS A 108 8.09 -4.52 -9.60
CA LYS A 108 9.51 -4.21 -9.72
C LYS A 108 9.94 -3.27 -8.60
N VAL A 109 10.86 -3.74 -7.80
CA VAL A 109 11.50 -2.96 -6.73
C VAL A 109 13.01 -3.14 -6.80
N ARG A 110 13.75 -2.34 -6.04
CA ARG A 110 15.21 -2.45 -6.04
C ARG A 110 15.63 -3.88 -5.66
N PHE A 111 16.41 -4.53 -6.56
CA PHE A 111 16.90 -5.90 -6.46
C PHE A 111 15.87 -7.03 -6.65
N GLN A 112 14.62 -6.71 -6.97
CA GLN A 112 13.63 -7.74 -7.27
C GLN A 112 12.76 -7.29 -8.45
N ASP A 113 12.62 -8.18 -9.43
CA ASP A 113 11.75 -7.99 -10.58
C ASP A 113 10.95 -9.29 -10.78
N ARG A 114 9.65 -9.19 -10.57
CA ARG A 114 8.67 -10.27 -10.82
C ARG A 114 7.57 -9.75 -11.74
N LEU A 115 7.97 -9.24 -12.87
CA LEU A 115 7.08 -8.74 -13.91
C LEU A 115 7.16 -9.66 -15.14
N GLY A 116 6.11 -10.41 -15.38
CA GLY A 116 6.00 -11.24 -16.57
C GLY A 116 5.96 -10.39 -17.86
N ARG A 117 6.32 -11.00 -18.97
CA ARG A 117 6.35 -10.32 -20.28
C ARG A 117 5.00 -9.76 -20.69
N ASP A 118 3.91 -10.45 -20.33
CA ASP A 118 2.53 -10.12 -20.67
C ASP A 118 1.78 -9.43 -19.51
N ALA A 119 2.48 -9.03 -18.44
CA ALA A 119 1.88 -8.32 -17.33
C ALA A 119 1.26 -7.01 -17.78
N SER A 120 0.08 -6.70 -17.24
CA SER A 120 -0.69 -5.49 -17.53
C SER A 120 -0.57 -4.45 -16.44
N VAL A 121 -0.38 -4.88 -15.19
CA VAL A 121 -0.22 -4.01 -14.03
C VAL A 121 1.17 -4.21 -13.44
N LYS A 122 1.89 -3.12 -13.29
CA LYS A 122 3.22 -3.08 -12.69
C LYS A 122 3.22 -2.26 -11.43
N LEU A 123 3.33 -2.95 -10.30
CA LEU A 123 3.58 -2.31 -9.00
C LEU A 123 5.07 -1.98 -8.89
N MET A 124 5.41 -0.82 -8.34
CA MET A 124 6.81 -0.40 -8.19
C MET A 124 6.94 0.64 -7.10
N THR A 125 8.15 0.87 -6.62
CA THR A 125 8.38 2.04 -5.76
C THR A 125 8.49 3.32 -6.59
N ASP A 126 8.20 4.47 -5.96
CA ASP A 126 8.32 5.79 -6.58
C ASP A 126 9.70 5.99 -7.23
N GLY A 127 10.76 5.53 -6.55
CA GLY A 127 12.13 5.62 -7.07
C GLY A 127 12.37 4.78 -8.34
N ILE A 128 11.65 3.69 -8.54
CA ILE A 128 11.73 2.90 -9.79
C ILE A 128 11.08 3.68 -10.94
N LEU A 129 9.88 4.23 -10.75
CA LEU A 129 9.24 5.05 -11.78
C LEU A 129 10.08 6.28 -12.11
N LEU A 130 10.67 6.90 -11.11
CA LEU A 130 11.58 8.04 -11.29
C LEU A 130 12.81 7.65 -12.12
N ALA A 131 13.42 6.49 -11.85
CA ALA A 131 14.55 6.00 -12.65
C ALA A 131 14.15 5.73 -14.11
N GLU A 132 12.94 5.26 -14.38
CA GLU A 132 12.45 5.01 -15.73
C GLU A 132 12.28 6.28 -16.57
N THR A 133 12.06 7.43 -15.95
CA THR A 133 12.01 8.71 -16.67
C THR A 133 13.32 9.05 -17.38
N GLN A 134 14.44 8.46 -16.95
CA GLN A 134 15.75 8.67 -17.59
C GLN A 134 15.86 7.98 -18.95
N THR A 135 15.19 6.84 -19.11
CA THR A 135 15.24 6.03 -20.35
C THR A 135 13.98 6.19 -21.19
N ASP A 136 12.84 6.48 -20.58
CA ASP A 136 11.57 6.79 -21.22
C ASP A 136 11.01 8.12 -20.71
N PRO A 137 11.53 9.26 -21.20
CA PRO A 137 11.14 10.59 -20.70
C PRO A 137 9.66 10.93 -20.84
N LEU A 138 8.93 10.25 -21.71
CA LEU A 138 7.49 10.45 -21.86
C LEU A 138 6.67 9.33 -21.22
N LEU A 139 7.31 8.40 -20.52
CA LEU A 139 6.66 7.24 -19.90
C LEU A 139 5.71 6.53 -20.89
N LYS A 140 6.18 6.32 -22.12
CA LYS A 140 5.41 5.74 -23.23
C LYS A 140 5.01 4.29 -22.98
N ALA A 141 5.73 3.61 -22.07
CA ALA A 141 5.42 2.26 -21.63
C ALA A 141 4.07 2.18 -20.88
N TYR A 142 3.52 3.31 -20.45
CA TYR A 142 2.31 3.38 -19.63
C TYR A 142 1.15 4.07 -20.33
N ASP A 143 -0.06 3.56 -20.14
CA ASP A 143 -1.32 4.26 -20.47
C ASP A 143 -1.99 4.83 -19.22
N THR A 144 -1.68 4.29 -18.06
CA THR A 144 -2.19 4.74 -16.78
C THR A 144 -1.06 4.73 -15.75
N ILE A 145 -0.98 5.76 -14.93
CA ILE A 145 -0.08 5.83 -13.78
C ILE A 145 -0.90 6.17 -12.55
N ILE A 146 -0.75 5.35 -11.52
CA ILE A 146 -1.36 5.56 -10.20
C ILE A 146 -0.24 5.92 -9.24
N ILE A 147 -0.27 7.13 -8.69
CA ILE A 147 0.62 7.57 -7.61
C ILE A 147 -0.13 7.37 -6.30
N ASP A 148 0.23 6.32 -5.58
CA ASP A 148 -0.45 5.96 -4.34
C ASP A 148 0.22 6.62 -3.13
N GLU A 149 -0.59 6.89 -2.09
CA GLU A 149 -0.16 7.50 -0.82
C GLU A 149 0.58 8.85 -1.02
N ALA A 150 0.12 9.68 -1.96
CA ALA A 150 0.79 10.94 -2.32
C ALA A 150 0.96 11.90 -1.13
N HIS A 151 0.14 11.76 -0.07
CA HIS A 151 0.24 12.54 1.16
C HIS A 151 1.50 12.24 1.99
N GLU A 152 2.22 11.13 1.74
CA GLU A 152 3.52 10.87 2.38
C GLU A 152 4.59 11.91 1.97
N ARG A 153 4.36 12.63 0.86
CA ARG A 153 5.18 13.77 0.41
C ARG A 153 6.68 13.48 0.41
N SER A 154 7.07 12.26 0.00
CA SER A 154 8.49 11.96 -0.22
C SER A 154 9.04 12.82 -1.37
N LEU A 155 10.35 13.06 -1.37
CA LEU A 155 11.02 13.79 -2.44
C LEU A 155 10.74 13.17 -3.83
N ASN A 156 10.68 11.84 -3.91
CA ASN A 156 10.37 11.13 -5.15
C ASN A 156 8.94 11.40 -5.61
N ILE A 157 7.97 11.36 -4.69
CA ILE A 157 6.56 11.65 -5.00
C ILE A 157 6.43 13.08 -5.52
N ASP A 158 6.97 14.06 -4.80
CA ASP A 158 6.87 15.47 -5.18
C ASP A 158 7.52 15.73 -6.55
N PHE A 159 8.67 15.11 -6.81
CA PHE A 159 9.31 15.18 -8.12
C PHE A 159 8.45 14.55 -9.23
N LEU A 160 7.91 13.35 -8.99
CA LEU A 160 7.05 12.65 -9.97
C LEU A 160 5.78 13.45 -10.29
N LEU A 161 5.14 14.06 -9.28
CA LEU A 161 3.96 14.90 -9.52
C LEU A 161 4.29 16.09 -10.42
N GLY A 162 5.41 16.77 -10.16
CA GLY A 162 5.89 17.87 -11.00
C GLY A 162 6.24 17.39 -12.42
N TYR A 163 6.92 16.25 -12.52
CA TYR A 163 7.31 15.66 -13.79
C TYR A 163 6.09 15.23 -14.64
N LEU A 164 5.13 14.56 -14.02
CA LEU A 164 3.89 14.16 -14.68
C LEU A 164 3.14 15.39 -15.22
N LYS A 165 3.03 16.46 -14.44
CA LYS A 165 2.42 17.70 -14.91
C LYS A 165 3.08 18.24 -16.19
N GLN A 166 4.41 18.15 -16.30
CA GLN A 166 5.15 18.60 -17.48
C GLN A 166 4.89 17.73 -18.73
N ILE A 167 4.75 16.42 -18.57
CA ILE A 167 4.61 15.52 -19.73
C ILE A 167 3.17 15.34 -20.18
N LEU A 168 2.18 15.57 -19.32
CA LEU A 168 0.76 15.36 -19.63
C LEU A 168 0.27 16.07 -20.88
N PRO A 169 0.65 17.35 -21.20
CA PRO A 169 0.25 17.99 -22.45
C PRO A 169 0.76 17.27 -23.71
N ARG A 170 1.89 16.55 -23.59
CA ARG A 170 2.50 15.75 -24.68
C ARG A 170 2.00 14.32 -24.74
N ARG A 171 1.21 13.90 -23.74
CA ARG A 171 0.68 12.55 -23.56
C ARG A 171 -0.83 12.58 -23.27
N PRO A 172 -1.65 13.03 -24.24
CA PRO A 172 -3.11 13.12 -24.04
C PRO A 172 -3.79 11.76 -23.79
N ASP A 173 -3.13 10.67 -24.15
CA ASP A 173 -3.55 9.29 -23.90
C ASP A 173 -3.31 8.80 -22.49
N LEU A 174 -2.35 9.40 -21.76
CA LEU A 174 -1.94 9.00 -20.42
C LEU A 174 -2.99 9.45 -19.38
N LYS A 175 -3.45 8.51 -18.55
CA LYS A 175 -4.28 8.80 -17.38
C LYS A 175 -3.43 8.75 -16.13
N VAL A 176 -3.67 9.70 -15.23
CA VAL A 176 -3.00 9.75 -13.92
C VAL A 176 -4.05 9.74 -12.83
N VAL A 177 -3.89 8.84 -11.88
CA VAL A 177 -4.68 8.76 -10.66
C VAL A 177 -3.76 9.04 -9.48
N VAL A 178 -4.08 10.04 -8.70
CA VAL A 178 -3.34 10.34 -7.46
C VAL A 178 -4.21 9.95 -6.29
N THR A 179 -3.71 9.09 -5.42
CA THR A 179 -4.42 8.79 -4.18
C THR A 179 -3.84 9.55 -3.00
N SER A 180 -4.68 9.92 -2.08
CA SER A 180 -4.28 10.64 -0.86
C SER A 180 -5.20 10.30 0.30
N ALA A 181 -4.71 10.48 1.53
CA ALA A 181 -5.58 10.70 2.67
C ALA A 181 -6.30 12.06 2.51
N THR A 182 -7.34 12.29 3.30
CA THR A 182 -8.30 13.39 3.09
C THR A 182 -7.72 14.81 3.17
N ILE A 183 -6.57 15.01 3.80
CA ILE A 183 -6.07 16.33 4.22
C ILE A 183 -5.54 17.20 3.05
N ASP A 184 -4.96 16.60 2.01
CA ASP A 184 -4.23 17.36 0.96
C ASP A 184 -4.90 17.31 -0.43
N ALA A 185 -6.14 16.82 -0.52
CA ALA A 185 -6.81 16.58 -1.80
C ALA A 185 -6.84 17.80 -2.72
N GLN A 186 -7.20 18.96 -2.18
CA GLN A 186 -7.33 20.20 -2.94
C GLN A 186 -5.99 20.66 -3.52
N ARG A 187 -4.90 20.51 -2.77
CA ARG A 187 -3.56 20.89 -3.26
C ARG A 187 -3.12 20.07 -4.46
N PHE A 188 -3.43 18.77 -4.48
CA PHE A 188 -3.15 17.92 -5.65
C PHE A 188 -4.06 18.28 -6.83
N ALA A 189 -5.35 18.55 -6.57
CA ALA A 189 -6.29 18.97 -7.61
C ALA A 189 -5.83 20.28 -8.29
N ASP A 190 -5.43 21.27 -7.50
CA ASP A 190 -4.94 22.56 -7.98
C ASP A 190 -3.59 22.41 -8.71
N HIS A 191 -2.72 21.52 -8.22
CA HIS A 191 -1.46 21.22 -8.90
C HIS A 191 -1.69 20.71 -10.33
N PHE A 192 -2.69 19.85 -10.54
CA PHE A 192 -3.04 19.31 -11.86
C PHE A 192 -4.15 20.10 -12.56
N ALA A 193 -4.37 21.34 -12.18
CA ALA A 193 -5.34 22.18 -12.85
C ALA A 193 -5.03 22.32 -14.35
N SER A 194 -6.06 22.28 -15.16
CA SER A 194 -6.03 22.44 -16.62
C SER A 194 -6.94 23.59 -17.06
N ALA A 195 -7.10 23.79 -18.34
CA ALA A 195 -8.08 24.74 -18.88
C ALA A 195 -9.54 24.43 -18.44
N LYS A 196 -9.80 23.20 -18.00
CA LYS A 196 -11.12 22.77 -17.48
C LYS A 196 -11.27 23.02 -15.96
N GLY A 197 -10.28 23.61 -15.32
CA GLY A 197 -10.25 23.80 -13.87
C GLY A 197 -9.36 22.77 -13.15
N PRO A 198 -9.44 22.71 -11.79
CA PRO A 198 -8.74 21.74 -10.98
C PRO A 198 -9.10 20.30 -11.38
N ALA A 199 -8.20 19.34 -11.11
CA ALA A 199 -8.51 17.93 -11.29
C ALA A 199 -9.68 17.51 -10.36
N PRO A 200 -10.63 16.67 -10.81
CA PRO A 200 -11.75 16.24 -9.99
C PRO A 200 -11.26 15.43 -8.80
N ILE A 201 -11.88 15.67 -7.66
CA ILE A 201 -11.64 14.95 -6.40
C ILE A 201 -12.80 14.01 -6.15
N ILE A 202 -12.50 12.72 -5.97
CA ILE A 202 -13.49 11.71 -5.60
C ILE A 202 -13.20 11.29 -4.18
N MET A 203 -14.14 11.55 -3.28
CA MET A 203 -14.04 11.19 -1.88
C MET A 203 -14.61 9.79 -1.65
N VAL A 204 -13.74 8.87 -1.23
CA VAL A 204 -14.10 7.52 -0.82
C VAL A 204 -14.15 7.51 0.70
N SER A 205 -15.32 7.75 1.26
CA SER A 205 -15.53 7.77 2.71
C SER A 205 -16.21 6.48 3.18
N GLY A 206 -15.83 6.04 4.35
CA GLY A 206 -16.50 4.93 5.04
C GLY A 206 -15.54 4.22 5.98
N ARG A 207 -15.69 4.45 7.28
CA ARG A 207 -15.13 3.55 8.28
C ARG A 207 -15.90 2.24 8.23
N MET A 208 -15.20 1.14 7.99
CA MET A 208 -15.84 -0.18 7.97
C MET A 208 -16.25 -0.65 9.37
N PHE A 209 -15.53 -0.22 10.41
CA PHE A 209 -15.74 -0.65 11.78
C PHE A 209 -15.53 0.49 12.77
N PRO A 210 -16.32 0.52 13.89
CA PRO A 210 -16.04 1.43 14.99
C PRO A 210 -14.72 1.07 15.68
N VAL A 211 -13.98 2.08 16.11
CA VAL A 211 -12.70 1.91 16.83
C VAL A 211 -12.88 2.46 18.25
N GLU A 212 -12.73 1.57 19.24
CA GLU A 212 -12.65 1.92 20.65
C GLU A 212 -11.19 2.29 20.99
N GLN A 213 -10.98 3.47 21.55
CA GLN A 213 -9.67 3.91 21.99
C GLN A 213 -9.54 3.75 23.51
N ARG A 214 -8.48 3.07 23.95
CA ARG A 214 -8.15 2.86 25.37
C ARG A 214 -6.81 3.50 25.67
N TYR A 215 -6.80 4.53 26.49
CA TYR A 215 -5.58 5.17 26.93
C TYR A 215 -5.03 4.47 28.16
N ARG A 216 -3.79 3.96 28.10
CA ARG A 216 -3.11 3.21 29.17
C ARG A 216 -1.72 3.75 29.38
N PRO A 217 -1.57 4.94 30.01
CA PRO A 217 -0.25 5.46 30.34
C PRO A 217 0.42 4.56 31.37
N PHE A 218 1.75 4.46 31.29
CA PHE A 218 2.57 3.76 32.30
C PHE A 218 3.76 4.63 32.70
N GLU A 219 4.30 4.38 33.87
CA GLU A 219 5.53 5.00 34.36
C GLU A 219 6.63 3.94 34.35
N GLU A 220 7.80 4.28 33.81
CA GLU A 220 8.96 3.40 33.85
C GLU A 220 9.46 3.24 35.29
N ALA A 221 9.69 2.01 35.71
CA ALA A 221 10.23 1.63 37.01
C ALA A 221 11.36 0.60 36.83
N ARG A 222 12.08 0.29 37.89
CA ARG A 222 13.22 -0.64 37.83
C ARG A 222 12.87 -2.00 37.23
N ASP A 223 11.65 -2.48 37.49
CA ASP A 223 11.18 -3.81 37.07
C ASP A 223 9.96 -3.72 36.11
N TYR A 224 9.71 -2.54 35.54
CA TYR A 224 8.58 -2.32 34.66
C TYR A 224 8.93 -1.30 33.55
N ASP A 225 8.94 -1.75 32.31
CA ASP A 225 9.29 -0.98 31.13
C ASP A 225 8.20 -1.07 30.05
N LEU A 226 8.47 -0.50 28.87
CA LEU A 226 7.57 -0.54 27.74
C LEU A 226 7.19 -1.99 27.35
N ASN A 227 8.11 -2.95 27.43
CA ASN A 227 7.82 -4.34 27.06
C ASN A 227 6.82 -4.99 28.02
N HIS A 228 6.90 -4.67 29.32
CA HIS A 228 5.91 -5.09 30.30
C HIS A 228 4.55 -4.45 30.04
N ALA A 229 4.51 -3.15 29.73
CA ALA A 229 3.27 -2.45 29.41
C ALA A 229 2.60 -3.01 28.13
N ILE A 230 3.39 -3.42 27.14
CA ILE A 230 2.89 -4.10 25.94
C ILE A 230 2.31 -5.48 26.31
N ALA A 231 2.98 -6.25 27.16
CA ALA A 231 2.50 -7.55 27.60
C ALA A 231 1.18 -7.44 28.37
N ASP A 232 1.07 -6.47 29.27
CA ASP A 232 -0.19 -6.18 29.99
C ASP A 232 -1.33 -5.78 29.06
N ALA A 233 -1.02 -4.98 28.01
CA ALA A 233 -2.00 -4.61 27.00
C ALA A 233 -2.45 -5.82 26.18
N VAL A 234 -1.55 -6.73 25.81
CA VAL A 234 -1.88 -8.00 25.16
C VAL A 234 -2.80 -8.85 26.03
N ASP A 235 -2.49 -8.97 27.33
CA ASP A 235 -3.33 -9.71 28.27
C ASP A 235 -4.71 -9.06 28.43
N GLU A 236 -4.80 -7.74 28.47
CA GLU A 236 -6.08 -7.01 28.50
C GLU A 236 -6.92 -7.32 27.24
N LEU A 237 -6.33 -7.22 26.07
CA LEU A 237 -7.01 -7.41 24.79
C LEU A 237 -7.44 -8.86 24.56
N TRP A 238 -6.67 -9.82 25.02
CA TRP A 238 -6.95 -11.25 24.84
C TRP A 238 -7.65 -11.91 26.03
N ARG A 239 -8.03 -11.14 27.05
CA ARG A 239 -8.75 -11.64 28.24
C ARG A 239 -10.06 -12.31 27.89
N ASP A 240 -10.77 -11.81 26.88
CA ASP A 240 -11.97 -12.44 26.36
C ASP A 240 -11.60 -13.53 25.34
N VAL A 241 -11.71 -14.80 25.77
CA VAL A 241 -11.36 -15.97 24.96
C VAL A 241 -12.23 -16.09 23.68
N HIS A 242 -13.44 -15.51 23.70
CA HIS A 242 -14.34 -15.54 22.53
C HIS A 242 -13.99 -14.48 21.48
N ASN A 243 -13.19 -13.48 21.82
CA ASN A 243 -12.73 -12.44 20.92
C ASN A 243 -11.30 -12.75 20.43
N SER A 244 -11.19 -13.72 19.51
CA SER A 244 -9.92 -14.06 18.89
C SER A 244 -9.64 -13.10 17.73
N GLY A 245 -8.70 -12.17 17.91
CA GLY A 245 -8.20 -11.30 16.85
C GLY A 245 -6.71 -11.09 17.01
N ASP A 246 -6.05 -10.82 15.89
CA ASP A 246 -4.62 -10.53 15.89
C ASP A 246 -4.34 -9.12 16.40
N ILE A 247 -3.17 -8.94 16.96
CA ILE A 247 -2.69 -7.67 17.53
C ILE A 247 -1.57 -7.12 16.65
N LEU A 248 -1.66 -5.85 16.28
CA LEU A 248 -0.56 -5.09 15.68
C LEU A 248 0.02 -4.14 16.72
N VAL A 249 1.33 -4.23 16.95
CA VAL A 249 2.05 -3.35 17.88
C VAL A 249 2.98 -2.45 17.11
N PHE A 250 2.83 -1.14 17.26
CA PHE A 250 3.73 -0.16 16.66
C PHE A 250 4.91 0.16 17.57
N LEU A 251 6.12 0.03 17.01
CA LEU A 251 7.38 0.29 17.69
C LEU A 251 8.32 1.13 16.80
N PRO A 252 9.21 1.93 17.40
CA PRO A 252 10.01 2.91 16.65
C PRO A 252 11.09 2.29 15.77
N GLY A 253 11.55 1.06 16.04
CA GLY A 253 12.64 0.48 15.29
C GLY A 253 12.85 -1.01 15.47
N GLU A 254 13.81 -1.55 14.69
CA GLU A 254 14.15 -2.97 14.67
C GLU A 254 14.60 -3.50 16.02
N ARG A 255 15.39 -2.73 16.77
CA ARG A 255 15.89 -3.10 18.08
C ARG A 255 14.73 -3.31 19.04
N GLU A 256 13.86 -2.33 19.16
CA GLU A 256 12.69 -2.33 20.04
C GLU A 256 11.72 -3.47 19.66
N ILE A 257 11.57 -3.74 18.35
CA ILE A 257 10.77 -4.88 17.85
C ILE A 257 11.37 -6.22 18.32
N ARG A 258 12.69 -6.40 18.26
CA ARG A 258 13.33 -7.64 18.68
C ARG A 258 13.23 -7.84 20.19
N GLU A 259 13.50 -6.79 20.98
CA GLU A 259 13.39 -6.82 22.42
C GLU A 259 11.95 -7.14 22.88
N ALA A 260 10.95 -6.48 22.29
CA ALA A 260 9.54 -6.75 22.57
C ALA A 260 9.11 -8.17 22.12
N ALA A 261 9.62 -8.66 20.98
CA ALA A 261 9.31 -10.01 20.51
C ALA A 261 9.83 -11.08 21.48
N ASP A 262 11.05 -10.93 21.97
CA ASP A 262 11.64 -11.89 22.90
C ASP A 262 10.91 -11.85 24.25
N HIS A 263 10.58 -10.66 24.75
CA HIS A 263 9.80 -10.49 25.99
C HIS A 263 8.42 -11.14 25.87
N LEU A 264 7.68 -10.85 24.78
CA LEU A 264 6.35 -11.41 24.56
C LEU A 264 6.37 -12.93 24.39
N ARG A 265 7.35 -13.50 23.69
CA ARG A 265 7.49 -14.96 23.58
C ARG A 265 7.71 -15.61 24.95
N GLY A 266 8.55 -15.01 25.79
CA GLY A 266 8.74 -15.44 27.18
C GLY A 266 7.43 -15.35 27.97
N HIS A 267 6.77 -14.20 27.95
CA HIS A 267 5.51 -13.94 28.66
C HIS A 267 4.40 -14.93 28.25
N LEU A 268 4.18 -15.12 26.95
CA LEU A 268 3.14 -16.01 26.43
C LEU A 268 3.44 -17.50 26.68
N SER A 269 4.72 -17.91 26.76
CA SER A 269 5.10 -19.30 27.01
C SER A 269 4.63 -19.81 28.39
N HIS A 270 4.49 -18.91 29.34
CA HIS A 270 4.02 -19.21 30.69
C HIS A 270 2.49 -19.25 30.81
N GLN A 271 1.77 -18.88 29.77
CA GLN A 271 0.31 -18.82 29.78
C GLN A 271 -0.29 -19.95 28.91
N PRO A 272 -0.88 -21.02 29.50
CA PRO A 272 -1.41 -22.13 28.73
C PRO A 272 -2.47 -21.75 27.69
N VAL A 273 -3.25 -20.71 27.97
CA VAL A 273 -4.33 -20.19 27.09
C VAL A 273 -3.78 -19.57 25.79
N PHE A 274 -2.54 -19.10 25.80
CA PHE A 274 -1.88 -18.47 24.65
C PHE A 274 -0.81 -19.36 24.02
N ARG A 275 -0.78 -20.65 24.42
CA ARG A 275 0.14 -21.63 23.85
C ARG A 275 -0.10 -21.74 22.34
N GLY A 276 0.91 -21.45 21.54
CA GLY A 276 0.82 -21.43 20.07
C GLY A 276 0.53 -20.07 19.45
N ALA A 277 0.45 -19.00 20.25
CA ALA A 277 0.42 -17.65 19.71
C ALA A 277 1.73 -17.33 18.98
N GLU A 278 1.64 -16.80 17.77
CA GLU A 278 2.80 -16.39 16.97
C GLU A 278 3.16 -14.93 17.27
N VAL A 279 4.46 -14.66 17.43
CA VAL A 279 4.99 -13.29 17.52
C VAL A 279 5.90 -13.04 16.33
N LEU A 280 5.44 -12.22 15.40
CA LEU A 280 6.09 -11.96 14.11
C LEU A 280 6.59 -10.51 14.03
N PRO A 281 7.90 -10.30 13.83
CA PRO A 281 8.45 -8.97 13.54
C PRO A 281 8.14 -8.56 12.09
N LEU A 282 7.95 -7.26 11.87
CA LEU A 282 7.73 -6.66 10.56
C LEU A 282 8.50 -5.34 10.41
N PHE A 283 9.62 -5.36 9.72
CA PHE A 283 10.41 -4.19 9.38
C PHE A 283 11.14 -4.34 8.04
N ALA A 284 11.61 -3.25 7.47
CA ALA A 284 12.08 -3.18 6.10
C ALA A 284 13.31 -4.04 5.76
N ARG A 285 14.10 -4.47 6.76
CA ARG A 285 15.33 -5.27 6.56
C ARG A 285 15.11 -6.77 6.63
N LEU A 286 13.93 -7.23 6.99
CA LEU A 286 13.61 -8.66 6.96
C LEU A 286 13.71 -9.22 5.54
N SER A 287 14.02 -10.51 5.44
CA SER A 287 13.93 -11.24 4.19
C SER A 287 12.48 -11.27 3.67
N GLN A 288 12.30 -11.47 2.37
CA GLN A 288 10.97 -11.55 1.77
C GLN A 288 10.13 -12.67 2.42
N ALA A 289 10.75 -13.83 2.68
CA ALA A 289 10.08 -14.96 3.30
C ALA A 289 9.57 -14.64 4.71
N GLU A 290 10.35 -13.89 5.50
CA GLU A 290 9.91 -13.46 6.84
C GLU A 290 8.78 -12.42 6.75
N GLN A 291 8.85 -11.51 5.79
CA GLN A 291 7.79 -10.53 5.54
C GLN A 291 6.50 -11.18 5.06
N ASP A 292 6.60 -12.19 4.20
CA ASP A 292 5.44 -12.92 3.66
C ASP A 292 4.68 -13.70 4.74
N ARG A 293 5.35 -14.15 5.80
CA ARG A 293 4.72 -14.88 6.92
C ARG A 293 3.55 -14.16 7.56
N ILE A 294 3.53 -12.84 7.57
CA ILE A 294 2.40 -12.08 8.13
C ILE A 294 1.11 -12.23 7.32
N PHE A 295 1.23 -12.61 6.03
CA PHE A 295 0.09 -12.83 5.14
C PHE A 295 -0.36 -14.29 5.10
N ASP A 296 0.45 -15.21 5.64
CA ASP A 296 0.08 -16.63 5.68
C ASP A 296 -1.12 -16.85 6.59
N GLY A 297 -2.04 -17.70 6.15
CA GLY A 297 -3.17 -18.12 6.98
C GLY A 297 -2.68 -18.85 8.24
N HIS A 298 -3.35 -18.64 9.37
CA HIS A 298 -3.05 -19.30 10.63
C HIS A 298 -4.33 -19.61 11.41
N ASN A 299 -4.26 -20.60 12.29
CA ASN A 299 -5.40 -21.02 13.10
C ASN A 299 -5.31 -20.53 14.56
N GLY A 300 -4.21 -19.91 14.94
CA GLY A 300 -3.95 -19.41 16.27
C GLY A 300 -4.10 -17.90 16.39
N ARG A 301 -3.65 -17.36 17.51
CA ARG A 301 -3.52 -15.93 17.76
C ARG A 301 -2.17 -15.44 17.27
N ARG A 302 -2.10 -14.23 16.75
CA ARG A 302 -0.88 -13.64 16.21
C ARG A 302 -0.68 -12.22 16.72
N ILE A 303 0.57 -11.91 17.07
CA ILE A 303 1.02 -10.54 17.35
C ILE A 303 2.03 -10.16 16.28
N VAL A 304 1.77 -9.08 15.57
CA VAL A 304 2.70 -8.50 14.60
C VAL A 304 3.31 -7.25 15.21
N LEU A 305 4.64 -7.23 15.34
CA LEU A 305 5.39 -6.09 15.85
C LEU A 305 5.97 -5.32 14.65
N ALA A 306 5.51 -4.12 14.40
CA ALA A 306 5.85 -3.38 13.19
C ALA A 306 6.36 -1.97 13.49
N THR A 307 7.18 -1.47 12.58
CA THR A 307 7.41 -0.03 12.47
C THR A 307 6.24 0.61 11.73
N ASN A 308 6.31 1.91 11.50
CA ASN A 308 5.34 2.65 10.66
C ASN A 308 5.17 2.10 9.21
N VAL A 309 5.87 1.03 8.84
CA VAL A 309 5.65 0.31 7.58
C VAL A 309 4.23 -0.26 7.47
N ALA A 310 3.61 -0.61 8.59
CA ALA A 310 2.25 -1.13 8.65
C ALA A 310 1.19 -0.05 8.93
N GLU A 311 1.57 1.23 8.95
CA GLU A 311 0.65 2.34 9.25
C GLU A 311 -0.27 2.65 8.07
N THR A 312 0.29 2.88 6.89
CA THR A 312 -0.45 3.32 5.71
C THR A 312 -0.28 2.39 4.52
N SER A 313 0.94 1.90 4.30
CA SER A 313 1.32 1.25 3.06
C SER A 313 1.06 -0.27 3.05
N LEU A 314 0.66 -0.87 4.17
CA LEU A 314 0.49 -2.31 4.30
C LEU A 314 -0.70 -2.66 5.18
N THR A 315 -1.67 -3.35 4.61
CA THR A 315 -2.78 -3.92 5.39
C THR A 315 -2.42 -5.33 5.85
N VAL A 316 -2.19 -5.49 7.15
CA VAL A 316 -1.95 -6.80 7.76
C VAL A 316 -3.30 -7.49 7.96
N PRO A 317 -3.53 -8.69 7.38
CA PRO A 317 -4.81 -9.36 7.53
C PRO A 317 -5.04 -9.85 8.96
N GLY A 318 -6.30 -9.97 9.38
CA GLY A 318 -6.68 -10.54 10.69
C GLY A 318 -6.56 -9.61 11.90
N ILE A 319 -5.94 -8.44 11.74
CA ILE A 319 -5.75 -7.48 12.84
C ILE A 319 -7.10 -6.94 13.32
N ARG A 320 -7.35 -7.10 14.61
CA ARG A 320 -8.50 -6.50 15.32
C ARG A 320 -8.08 -5.49 16.38
N TYR A 321 -6.86 -5.58 16.85
CA TYR A 321 -6.35 -4.75 17.94
C TYR A 321 -5.05 -4.09 17.55
N VAL A 322 -4.88 -2.86 17.99
CA VAL A 322 -3.64 -2.09 17.78
C VAL A 322 -3.13 -1.61 19.13
N ILE A 323 -1.86 -1.82 19.39
CA ILE A 323 -1.13 -1.24 20.52
C ILE A 323 -0.16 -0.23 19.93
N ASP A 324 -0.28 1.02 20.34
CA ASP A 324 0.61 2.09 19.93
C ASP A 324 1.38 2.61 21.15
N ALA A 325 2.69 2.41 21.13
CA ALA A 325 3.58 2.88 22.18
C ALA A 325 3.74 4.41 22.22
N GLY A 326 3.16 5.14 21.27
CA GLY A 326 3.25 6.60 21.17
C GLY A 326 4.65 7.09 20.81
N THR A 327 5.53 6.20 20.33
CA THR A 327 6.91 6.53 19.97
C THR A 327 7.16 6.32 18.48
N ALA A 328 7.80 7.29 17.84
CA ALA A 328 8.19 7.20 16.44
C ALA A 328 9.65 7.61 16.26
N ARG A 329 10.36 6.91 15.38
CA ARG A 329 11.71 7.28 14.98
C ARG A 329 11.64 8.29 13.85
N MET A 330 12.06 9.51 14.10
CA MET A 330 12.12 10.57 13.11
C MET A 330 13.55 10.90 12.71
N LYS A 331 13.85 10.86 11.42
CA LYS A 331 15.10 11.42 10.91
C LYS A 331 15.04 12.95 10.97
N ARG A 332 15.98 13.57 11.66
CA ARG A 332 16.16 15.02 11.67
C ARG A 332 17.53 15.38 11.11
N TYR A 333 17.55 16.26 10.14
CA TYR A 333 18.81 16.86 9.70
C TYR A 333 19.22 17.95 10.67
N SER A 334 20.38 17.78 11.29
CA SER A 334 20.98 18.82 12.14
C SER A 334 21.81 19.76 11.28
N PHE A 335 21.35 20.99 11.09
CA PHE A 335 22.12 22.03 10.41
C PHE A 335 23.45 22.34 11.11
N ARG A 336 23.53 22.14 12.44
CA ARG A 336 24.70 22.42 13.25
C ARG A 336 25.81 21.37 13.08
N SER A 337 25.45 20.10 13.03
CA SER A 337 26.39 18.99 12.87
C SER A 337 26.50 18.50 11.41
N LYS A 338 25.67 19.00 10.50
CA LYS A 338 25.59 18.61 9.08
C LYS A 338 25.39 17.09 8.86
N VAL A 339 24.76 16.41 9.82
CA VAL A 339 24.45 14.98 9.76
C VAL A 339 22.97 14.74 10.04
N GLU A 340 22.44 13.65 9.47
CA GLU A 340 21.14 13.15 9.85
C GLU A 340 21.24 12.46 11.22
N GLN A 341 20.38 12.88 12.15
CA GLN A 341 20.21 12.26 13.48
C GLN A 341 18.90 11.49 13.50
N LEU A 342 18.91 10.33 14.12
CA LEU A 342 17.75 9.47 14.36
C LEU A 342 17.22 9.69 15.77
#